data_eb1f831a8d444e2b3ab00dd7701c28b7
#
_entry.id   eb1f831a8d444e2b3ab00dd7701c28b7
#
_cell.length_a   1.000
_cell.length_b   1.000
_cell.length_c   1.000
_cell.angle_alpha   90.00
_cell.angle_beta   90.00
_cell.angle_gamma   90.00
#
_symmetry.space_group_name_H-M   'P 1'
#
loop_
_entity.id
_entity.type
_entity.pdbx_description
1 polymer ?
#
loop_
_entity_poly.entity_id
_entity_poly.type
_entity_poly.pdbx_seq_one_letter_code
_entity_poly.pdbx_strand_id
1 'polypeptide(L)'
;EMKMRIAMWSGPRNLSTAMMYSFGARHDFAVMDEPFYAAYLAKTGLDHPMSQQILQAHEVDPIKVGKSCEGGGAPHLYMKHMPHHMLEGFPMDWAQDCVNIHLIRHPARVIASYLAKHEAPRLEDIGYAQQAALFDQIGGLVVDSTDIRADPAGMLQKLCAAIDLPFDPAMLSWPAGPRAEDGIWASHWYGAVHKSTGFAGAEGDLPKLADEDLLAEALPFYEMLYEKRLR
;
A
#
# COMPACT_ATOMS: atom_id res chain seq x y z
N GLU A 1 21.99 5.90 -15.61
CA GLU A 1 21.25 5.98 -14.34
C GLU A 1 20.61 4.64 -14.04
N MET A 2 20.83 4.10 -12.82
CA MET A 2 20.21 2.84 -12.40
C MET A 2 18.71 3.05 -12.20
N LYS A 3 17.90 2.16 -12.78
CA LYS A 3 16.45 2.18 -12.61
C LYS A 3 16.10 1.71 -11.21
N MET A 4 15.26 2.46 -10.51
CA MET A 4 14.76 2.11 -9.19
C MET A 4 13.37 1.47 -9.31
N ARG A 5 13.16 0.39 -8.59
CA ARG A 5 11.83 -0.22 -8.44
C ARG A 5 11.48 -0.23 -6.95
N ILE A 6 10.40 0.44 -6.62
CA ILE A 6 9.88 0.50 -5.25
C ILE A 6 8.68 -0.42 -5.15
N ALA A 7 8.71 -1.34 -4.19
CA ALA A 7 7.56 -2.11 -3.77
C ALA A 7 7.06 -1.57 -2.43
N MET A 8 5.91 -0.91 -2.44
CA MET A 8 5.27 -0.36 -1.25
C MET A 8 4.21 -1.34 -0.76
N TRP A 9 4.43 -1.89 0.42
CA TRP A 9 3.58 -2.91 1.04
C TRP A 9 2.72 -2.29 2.13
N SER A 10 1.41 -2.38 2.00
CA SER A 10 0.50 -1.89 3.03
C SER A 10 -0.77 -2.72 3.12
N GLY A 11 -1.34 -2.83 4.32
CA GLY A 11 -2.67 -3.35 4.50
C GLY A 11 -3.74 -2.38 3.98
N PRO A 12 -5.02 -2.78 3.98
CA PRO A 12 -6.11 -1.93 3.53
C PRO A 12 -6.37 -0.76 4.51
N ARG A 13 -7.14 0.22 4.04
CA ARG A 13 -7.53 1.40 4.84
C ARG A 13 -6.34 2.17 5.38
N ASN A 14 -5.30 2.25 4.59
CA ASN A 14 -4.07 2.97 4.87
C ASN A 14 -3.87 4.10 3.86
N LEU A 15 -2.76 4.82 3.98
CA LEU A 15 -2.38 5.95 3.11
C LEU A 15 -1.81 5.50 1.76
N SER A 16 -2.00 4.23 1.39
CA SER A 16 -1.29 3.61 0.26
C SER A 16 -1.60 4.22 -1.09
N THR A 17 -2.86 4.61 -1.35
CA THR A 17 -3.23 5.22 -2.63
C THR A 17 -2.71 6.66 -2.72
N ALA A 18 -2.77 7.43 -1.63
CA ALA A 18 -2.16 8.76 -1.59
C ALA A 18 -0.63 8.69 -1.82
N MET A 19 0.05 7.70 -1.25
CA MET A 19 1.48 7.47 -1.51
C MET A 19 1.73 7.12 -2.98
N MET A 20 0.89 6.31 -3.60
CA MET A 20 0.98 6.01 -5.03
C MET A 20 0.81 7.29 -5.87
N TYR A 21 -0.13 8.14 -5.54
CA TYR A 21 -0.34 9.41 -6.23
C TYR A 21 0.82 10.39 -5.99
N SER A 22 1.41 10.39 -4.82
CA SER A 22 2.60 11.17 -4.49
C SER A 22 3.79 10.82 -5.41
N PHE A 23 4.13 9.55 -5.48
CA PHE A 23 5.18 9.08 -6.40
C PHE A 23 4.81 9.27 -7.86
N GLY A 24 3.55 9.05 -8.22
CA GLY A 24 3.04 9.26 -9.57
C GLY A 24 3.03 10.72 -10.02
N ALA A 25 3.08 11.67 -9.09
CA ALA A 25 3.21 13.09 -9.40
C ALA A 25 4.63 13.48 -9.87
N ARG A 26 5.61 12.62 -9.62
CA ARG A 26 6.97 12.79 -10.14
C ARG A 26 6.98 12.47 -11.64
N HIS A 27 7.80 13.22 -12.40
CA HIS A 27 7.96 12.98 -13.84
C HIS A 27 8.83 11.74 -14.17
N ASP A 28 9.58 11.21 -13.18
CA ASP A 28 10.54 10.14 -13.37
C ASP A 28 10.03 8.75 -12.93
N PHE A 29 8.76 8.64 -12.51
CA PHE A 29 8.15 7.38 -12.07
C PHE A 29 6.96 6.97 -12.93
N ALA A 30 6.90 5.68 -13.28
CA ALA A 30 5.66 4.99 -13.61
C ALA A 30 5.09 4.35 -12.34
N VAL A 31 3.79 4.07 -12.31
CA VAL A 31 3.14 3.43 -11.16
C VAL A 31 2.33 2.21 -11.58
N MET A 32 2.25 1.23 -10.67
CA MET A 32 1.41 0.04 -10.79
C MET A 32 0.53 -0.05 -9.55
N ASP A 33 -0.78 -0.20 -9.77
CA ASP A 33 -1.79 -0.25 -8.72
C ASP A 33 -2.19 -1.69 -8.46
N GLU A 34 -1.78 -2.24 -7.32
CA GLU A 34 -2.15 -3.56 -6.80
C GLU A 34 -2.13 -4.67 -7.89
N PRO A 35 -0.98 -4.92 -8.53
CA PRO A 35 -0.95 -5.79 -9.72
C PRO A 35 -1.34 -7.24 -9.43
N PHE A 36 -1.23 -7.72 -8.19
CA PHE A 36 -1.61 -9.09 -7.81
C PHE A 36 -3.07 -9.25 -7.38
N TYR A 37 -3.87 -8.19 -7.38
CA TYR A 37 -5.24 -8.27 -6.86
C TYR A 37 -6.10 -9.28 -7.64
N ALA A 38 -6.11 -9.21 -8.96
CA ALA A 38 -6.89 -10.15 -9.78
C ALA A 38 -6.40 -11.60 -9.61
N ALA A 39 -5.10 -11.83 -9.55
CA ALA A 39 -4.53 -13.16 -9.29
C ALA A 39 -4.97 -13.70 -7.91
N TYR A 40 -4.96 -12.85 -6.89
CA TYR A 40 -5.45 -13.17 -5.55
C TYR A 40 -6.93 -13.56 -5.56
N LEU A 41 -7.79 -12.79 -6.22
CA LEU A 41 -9.23 -13.09 -6.33
C LEU A 41 -9.48 -14.37 -7.11
N ALA A 42 -8.74 -14.62 -8.19
CA ALA A 42 -8.86 -15.84 -8.98
C ALA A 42 -8.49 -17.08 -8.17
N LYS A 43 -7.44 -16.99 -7.34
CA LYS A 43 -6.96 -18.12 -6.54
C LYS A 43 -7.85 -18.40 -5.34
N THR A 44 -8.37 -17.36 -4.68
CA THR A 44 -9.19 -17.50 -3.46
C THR A 44 -10.66 -17.72 -3.74
N GLY A 45 -11.17 -17.24 -4.87
CA GLY A 45 -12.60 -17.23 -5.17
C GLY A 45 -13.42 -16.28 -4.30
N LEU A 46 -12.77 -15.34 -3.60
CA LEU A 46 -13.46 -14.39 -2.73
C LEU A 46 -14.36 -13.44 -3.55
N ASP A 47 -15.53 -13.15 -3.01
CA ASP A 47 -16.49 -12.24 -3.61
C ASP A 47 -16.30 -10.82 -3.07
N HIS A 48 -15.29 -10.14 -3.63
CA HIS A 48 -15.07 -8.71 -3.36
C HIS A 48 -15.95 -7.85 -4.27
N PRO A 49 -16.22 -6.59 -3.90
CA PRO A 49 -16.88 -5.65 -4.80
C PRO A 49 -16.16 -5.58 -6.16
N MET A 50 -16.91 -5.65 -7.25
CA MET A 50 -16.41 -5.67 -8.63
C MET A 50 -15.53 -6.88 -8.98
N SER A 51 -15.57 -7.98 -8.23
CA SER A 51 -14.67 -9.12 -8.45
C SER A 51 -14.74 -9.66 -9.89
N GLN A 52 -15.94 -9.77 -10.47
CA GLN A 52 -16.10 -10.24 -11.85
C GLN A 52 -15.41 -9.31 -12.86
N GLN A 53 -15.60 -8.02 -12.72
CA GLN A 53 -14.98 -7.01 -13.59
C GLN A 53 -13.45 -7.01 -13.43
N ILE A 54 -12.95 -7.17 -12.20
CA ILE A 54 -11.51 -7.24 -11.92
C ILE A 54 -10.89 -8.45 -12.62
N LEU A 55 -11.51 -9.62 -12.49
CA LEU A 55 -11.04 -10.86 -13.14
C LEU A 55 -11.02 -10.75 -14.67
N GLN A 56 -11.91 -9.98 -15.26
CA GLN A 56 -11.98 -9.78 -16.71
C GLN A 56 -10.98 -8.74 -17.22
N ALA A 57 -10.68 -7.72 -16.42
CA ALA A 57 -9.91 -6.56 -16.85
C ALA A 57 -8.41 -6.66 -16.54
N HIS A 58 -8.03 -7.47 -15.56
CA HIS A 58 -6.65 -7.55 -15.07
C HIS A 58 -6.06 -8.95 -15.19
N GLU A 59 -4.72 -9.03 -15.19
CA GLU A 59 -3.99 -10.30 -15.30
C GLU A 59 -4.24 -11.17 -14.06
N VAL A 60 -4.63 -12.42 -14.27
CA VAL A 60 -4.92 -13.39 -13.22
C VAL A 60 -3.80 -14.42 -13.02
N ASP A 61 -2.85 -14.52 -13.94
CA ASP A 61 -1.70 -15.41 -13.83
C ASP A 61 -0.60 -14.75 -12.98
N PRO A 62 -0.32 -15.26 -11.76
CA PRO A 62 0.67 -14.64 -10.89
C PRO A 62 2.08 -14.65 -11.46
N ILE A 63 2.42 -15.59 -12.33
CA ILE A 63 3.73 -15.63 -12.99
C ILE A 63 3.88 -14.46 -13.96
N LYS A 64 2.85 -14.17 -14.75
CA LYS A 64 2.85 -13.02 -15.67
C LYS A 64 2.86 -11.71 -14.91
N VAL A 65 2.11 -11.61 -13.80
CA VAL A 65 2.13 -10.43 -12.94
C VAL A 65 3.54 -10.21 -12.38
N GLY A 66 4.18 -11.25 -11.87
CA GLY A 66 5.56 -11.17 -11.36
C GLY A 66 6.54 -10.64 -12.38
N LYS A 67 6.42 -11.08 -13.64
CA LYS A 67 7.26 -10.56 -14.74
C LYS A 67 7.03 -9.07 -14.98
N SER A 68 5.78 -8.61 -14.93
CA SER A 68 5.50 -7.18 -15.09
C SER A 68 6.09 -6.33 -13.96
N CYS A 69 6.23 -6.89 -12.76
CA CYS A 69 6.87 -6.23 -11.62
C CYS A 69 8.40 -6.08 -11.77
N GLU A 70 9.01 -6.74 -12.74
CA GLU A 70 10.44 -6.55 -13.06
C GLU A 70 10.71 -5.20 -13.74
N GLY A 71 9.66 -4.49 -14.16
CA GLY A 71 9.73 -3.18 -14.79
C GLY A 71 10.12 -3.21 -16.26
N GLY A 72 10.23 -2.07 -16.88
CA GLY A 72 10.54 -2.00 -18.33
C GLY A 72 10.79 -0.60 -18.87
N GLY A 73 9.79 0.18 -19.13
CA GLY A 73 9.88 1.39 -19.96
C GLY A 73 10.22 2.69 -19.25
N ALA A 74 9.84 2.86 -18.00
CA ALA A 74 10.07 4.08 -17.26
C ALA A 74 11.44 4.09 -16.57
N PRO A 75 12.00 5.25 -16.25
CA PRO A 75 13.24 5.32 -15.48
C PRO A 75 13.11 4.69 -14.10
N HIS A 76 11.98 4.92 -13.41
CA HIS A 76 11.68 4.32 -12.12
C HIS A 76 10.26 3.78 -12.11
N LEU A 77 10.00 2.78 -11.25
CA LEU A 77 8.70 2.15 -11.08
C LEU A 77 8.30 2.14 -9.60
N TYR A 78 7.12 2.66 -9.30
CA TYR A 78 6.48 2.52 -8.01
C TYR A 78 5.34 1.53 -8.10
N MET A 79 5.33 0.53 -7.20
CA MET A 79 4.30 -0.49 -7.15
C MET A 79 3.59 -0.45 -5.80
N LYS A 80 2.28 -0.28 -5.83
CA LYS A 80 1.43 -0.44 -4.65
C LYS A 80 1.08 -1.91 -4.51
N HIS A 81 1.41 -2.51 -3.37
CA HIS A 81 1.14 -3.92 -3.08
C HIS A 81 0.41 -4.09 -1.75
N MET A 82 -0.40 -5.14 -1.68
CA MET A 82 -1.06 -5.57 -0.45
C MET A 82 -0.44 -6.90 -0.01
N PRO A 83 0.11 -7.01 1.21
CA PRO A 83 0.74 -8.25 1.67
C PRO A 83 -0.17 -9.47 1.60
N HIS A 84 -1.47 -9.31 1.90
CA HIS A 84 -2.44 -10.41 1.87
C HIS A 84 -2.78 -10.90 0.46
N HIS A 85 -2.43 -10.15 -0.60
CA HIS A 85 -2.55 -10.64 -1.98
C HIS A 85 -1.48 -11.68 -2.33
N MET A 86 -0.36 -11.70 -1.60
CA MET A 86 0.78 -12.57 -1.89
C MET A 86 0.56 -13.95 -1.27
N LEU A 87 -0.20 -14.78 -1.99
CA LEU A 87 -0.52 -16.13 -1.55
C LEU A 87 0.68 -17.06 -1.70
N GLU A 88 0.66 -18.18 -0.99
CA GLU A 88 1.66 -19.22 -1.12
C GLU A 88 1.80 -19.66 -2.59
N GLY A 89 3.04 -19.73 -3.07
CA GLY A 89 3.35 -20.10 -4.45
C GLY A 89 3.36 -18.93 -5.43
N PHE A 90 2.93 -17.74 -5.03
CA PHE A 90 3.09 -16.55 -5.87
C PHE A 90 4.57 -16.15 -5.95
N PRO A 91 5.06 -15.70 -7.11
CA PRO A 91 6.47 -15.37 -7.28
C PRO A 91 6.85 -14.14 -6.43
N MET A 92 8.00 -14.23 -5.77
CA MET A 92 8.58 -13.16 -4.97
C MET A 92 9.99 -12.76 -5.42
N ASP A 93 10.56 -13.46 -6.41
CA ASP A 93 11.93 -13.19 -6.88
C ASP A 93 12.11 -11.76 -7.39
N TRP A 94 11.08 -11.22 -8.03
CA TRP A 94 11.07 -9.84 -8.53
C TRP A 94 11.26 -8.79 -7.41
N ALA A 95 10.87 -9.12 -6.17
CA ALA A 95 10.96 -8.20 -5.04
C ALA A 95 12.37 -8.11 -4.45
N GLN A 96 13.26 -9.06 -4.74
CA GLN A 96 14.62 -9.07 -4.18
C GLN A 96 15.45 -7.87 -4.61
N ASP A 97 15.27 -7.41 -5.83
CA ASP A 97 15.98 -6.25 -6.38
C ASP A 97 15.20 -4.94 -6.22
N CYS A 98 14.07 -4.96 -5.54
CA CYS A 98 13.28 -3.78 -5.25
C CYS A 98 13.73 -3.09 -3.96
N VAL A 99 13.48 -1.78 -3.90
CA VAL A 99 13.43 -1.06 -2.64
C VAL A 99 12.09 -1.42 -1.99
N ASN A 100 12.12 -2.21 -0.93
CA ASN A 100 10.91 -2.61 -0.23
C ASN A 100 10.63 -1.66 0.93
N ILE A 101 9.40 -1.12 0.95
CA ILE A 101 8.94 -0.19 1.98
C ILE A 101 7.63 -0.74 2.55
N HIS A 102 7.53 -0.80 3.86
CA HIS A 102 6.34 -1.25 4.57
C HIS A 102 5.65 -0.04 5.19
N LEU A 103 4.47 0.30 4.67
CA LEU A 103 3.63 1.36 5.18
C LEU A 103 2.68 0.77 6.20
N ILE A 104 2.79 1.23 7.44
CA ILE A 104 1.98 0.74 8.55
C ILE A 104 0.99 1.80 9.04
N ARG A 105 -0.11 1.34 9.63
CA ARG A 105 -1.10 2.17 10.30
C ARG A 105 -1.57 1.48 11.56
N HIS A 106 -1.78 2.24 12.63
CA HIS A 106 -2.25 1.66 13.89
C HIS A 106 -3.55 0.88 13.69
N PRO A 107 -3.64 -0.38 14.16
CA PRO A 107 -4.80 -1.21 13.87
C PRO A 107 -6.12 -0.69 14.44
N ALA A 108 -6.09 0.09 15.54
CA ALA A 108 -7.31 0.72 16.03
C ALA A 108 -7.95 1.65 14.99
N ARG A 109 -7.14 2.36 14.21
CA ARG A 109 -7.63 3.25 13.14
C ARG A 109 -8.20 2.46 11.97
N VAL A 110 -7.53 1.38 11.58
CA VAL A 110 -7.98 0.51 10.48
C VAL A 110 -9.31 -0.15 10.85
N ILE A 111 -9.39 -0.74 12.04
CA ILE A 111 -10.62 -1.39 12.53
C ILE A 111 -11.77 -0.38 12.61
N ALA A 112 -11.52 0.80 13.17
CA ALA A 112 -12.54 1.87 13.24
C ALA A 112 -13.05 2.26 11.84
N SER A 113 -12.17 2.30 10.85
CA SER A 113 -12.53 2.60 9.45
C SER A 113 -13.49 1.55 8.87
N TYR A 114 -13.25 0.27 9.15
CA TYR A 114 -14.16 -0.80 8.74
C TYR A 114 -15.51 -0.70 9.45
N LEU A 115 -15.50 -0.50 10.76
CA LEU A 115 -16.73 -0.39 11.55
C LEU A 115 -17.59 0.80 11.12
N ALA A 116 -16.97 1.92 10.72
CA ALA A 116 -17.69 3.09 10.18
C ALA A 116 -18.46 2.78 8.89
N LYS A 117 -18.06 1.75 8.17
CA LYS A 117 -18.74 1.23 6.95
C LYS A 117 -19.63 0.04 7.25
N HIS A 118 -19.91 -0.25 8.52
CA HIS A 118 -20.67 -1.43 8.97
C HIS A 118 -20.06 -2.76 8.51
N GLU A 119 -18.73 -2.82 8.37
CA GLU A 119 -17.98 -4.02 8.03
C GLU A 119 -17.28 -4.56 9.27
N ALA A 120 -17.19 -5.89 9.39
CA ALA A 120 -16.53 -6.58 10.50
C ALA A 120 -15.36 -7.41 9.94
N PRO A 121 -14.13 -6.85 9.87
CA PRO A 121 -12.99 -7.55 9.33
C PRO A 121 -12.47 -8.61 10.30
N ARG A 122 -11.81 -9.62 9.74
CA ARG A 122 -11.00 -10.59 10.50
C ARG A 122 -9.52 -10.23 10.38
N LEU A 123 -8.67 -10.86 11.17
CA LEU A 123 -7.22 -10.57 11.15
C LEU A 123 -6.63 -10.76 9.74
N GLU A 124 -7.02 -11.83 9.05
CA GLU A 124 -6.54 -12.09 7.68
C GLU A 124 -6.98 -11.04 6.65
N ASP A 125 -8.06 -10.32 6.90
CA ASP A 125 -8.57 -9.30 5.99
C ASP A 125 -7.77 -7.99 6.08
N ILE A 126 -7.15 -7.72 7.22
CA ILE A 126 -6.44 -6.47 7.49
C ILE A 126 -4.91 -6.56 7.34
N GLY A 127 -4.38 -7.76 7.09
CA GLY A 127 -3.05 -7.99 6.57
C GLY A 127 -1.87 -7.81 7.53
N TYR A 128 -2.07 -7.63 8.83
CA TYR A 128 -0.97 -7.38 9.78
C TYR A 128 -0.02 -8.56 9.93
N ALA A 129 -0.55 -9.76 10.08
CA ALA A 129 0.27 -10.97 10.20
C ALA A 129 1.07 -11.22 8.92
N GLN A 130 0.42 -11.05 7.76
CA GLN A 130 1.06 -11.21 6.46
C GLN A 130 2.17 -10.18 6.24
N GLN A 131 1.95 -8.92 6.63
CA GLN A 131 2.96 -7.86 6.51
C GLN A 131 4.17 -8.14 7.40
N ALA A 132 3.96 -8.58 8.62
CA ALA A 132 5.05 -8.95 9.53
C ALA A 132 5.88 -10.13 8.97
N ALA A 133 5.22 -11.16 8.46
CA ALA A 133 5.89 -12.31 7.85
C ALA A 133 6.67 -11.90 6.60
N LEU A 134 6.09 -11.03 5.77
CA LEU A 134 6.74 -10.50 4.58
C LEU A 134 7.98 -9.67 4.94
N PHE A 135 7.90 -8.82 5.97
CA PHE A 135 9.04 -8.07 6.45
C PHE A 135 10.17 -8.98 6.90
N ASP A 136 9.86 -10.06 7.61
CA ASP A 136 10.87 -11.05 8.01
C ASP A 136 11.54 -11.71 6.81
N GLN A 137 10.81 -11.91 5.72
CA GLN A 137 11.31 -12.54 4.51
C GLN A 137 12.19 -11.63 3.67
N ILE A 138 11.78 -10.37 3.45
CA ILE A 138 12.41 -9.47 2.48
C ILE A 138 13.04 -8.22 3.10
N GLY A 139 12.77 -7.92 4.36
CA GLY A 139 13.27 -6.70 5.02
C GLY A 139 12.73 -5.42 4.39
N GLY A 140 13.52 -4.36 4.52
CA GLY A 140 13.22 -3.05 3.95
C GLY A 140 12.96 -1.97 4.99
N LEU A 141 12.48 -0.82 4.51
CA LEU A 141 12.14 0.32 5.36
C LEU A 141 10.71 0.19 5.88
N VAL A 142 10.45 0.78 7.04
CA VAL A 142 9.11 0.90 7.62
C VAL A 142 8.77 2.36 7.77
N VAL A 143 7.58 2.77 7.35
CA VAL A 143 7.05 4.13 7.54
C VAL A 143 5.64 4.05 8.11
N ASP A 144 5.33 4.92 9.05
CA ASP A 144 4.00 4.99 9.65
C ASP A 144 3.19 6.11 9.00
N SER A 145 1.96 5.81 8.62
CA SER A 145 1.06 6.77 7.97
C SER A 145 0.74 7.98 8.85
N THR A 146 0.70 7.80 10.16
CA THR A 146 0.48 8.90 11.11
C THR A 146 1.62 9.91 11.05
N ASP A 147 2.88 9.44 10.97
CA ASP A 147 4.06 10.32 10.84
C ASP A 147 4.03 11.07 9.51
N ILE A 148 3.65 10.42 8.42
CA ILE A 148 3.52 11.06 7.10
C ILE A 148 2.44 12.15 7.14
N ARG A 149 1.29 11.88 7.71
CA ARG A 149 0.19 12.85 7.80
C ARG A 149 0.50 14.04 8.71
N ALA A 150 1.31 13.81 9.76
CA ALA A 150 1.74 14.87 10.66
C ALA A 150 2.71 15.85 9.99
N ASP A 151 3.61 15.35 9.15
CA ASP A 151 4.61 16.16 8.42
C ASP A 151 4.93 15.50 7.07
N PRO A 152 4.07 15.67 6.06
CA PRO A 152 4.28 15.03 4.77
C PRO A 152 5.61 15.40 4.12
N ALA A 153 5.95 16.67 4.08
CA ALA A 153 7.20 17.16 3.46
C ALA A 153 8.43 16.59 4.17
N GLY A 154 8.46 16.66 5.50
CA GLY A 154 9.59 16.16 6.28
C GLY A 154 9.76 14.64 6.16
N MET A 155 8.68 13.89 6.24
CA MET A 155 8.75 12.43 6.13
C MET A 155 9.10 11.95 4.73
N LEU A 156 8.57 12.60 3.68
CA LEU A 156 8.93 12.25 2.30
C LEU A 156 10.39 12.59 2.00
N GLN A 157 10.91 13.70 2.54
CA GLN A 157 12.35 14.02 2.43
C GLN A 157 13.21 12.95 3.09
N LYS A 158 12.85 12.50 4.29
CA LYS A 158 13.57 11.42 4.99
C LYS A 158 13.49 10.11 4.23
N LEU A 159 12.32 9.76 3.72
CA LEU A 159 12.11 8.53 2.94
C LEU A 159 12.96 8.55 1.66
N CYS A 160 12.91 9.63 0.91
CA CYS A 160 13.71 9.79 -0.31
C CYS A 160 15.21 9.71 -0.01
N ALA A 161 15.68 10.38 1.05
CA ALA A 161 17.08 10.30 1.47
C ALA A 161 17.50 8.86 1.83
N ALA A 162 16.63 8.12 2.51
CA ALA A 162 16.91 6.75 2.91
C ALA A 162 17.05 5.77 1.73
N ILE A 163 16.49 6.12 0.57
CA ILE A 163 16.55 5.28 -0.65
C ILE A 163 17.40 5.88 -1.76
N ASP A 164 18.19 6.90 -1.45
CA ASP A 164 19.05 7.61 -2.40
C ASP A 164 18.29 8.21 -3.60
N LEU A 165 17.09 8.70 -3.35
CA LEU A 165 16.23 9.36 -4.35
C LEU A 165 16.16 10.85 -4.02
N PRO A 166 16.47 11.76 -4.98
CA PRO A 166 16.24 13.19 -4.76
C PRO A 166 14.76 13.46 -4.47
N PHE A 167 14.49 14.23 -3.42
CA PHE A 167 13.14 14.66 -3.10
C PHE A 167 12.64 15.66 -4.16
N ASP A 168 11.39 15.46 -4.59
CA ASP A 168 10.71 16.34 -5.53
C ASP A 168 9.46 16.93 -4.84
N PRO A 169 9.36 18.27 -4.69
CA PRO A 169 8.17 18.89 -4.10
C PRO A 169 6.85 18.57 -4.80
N ALA A 170 6.89 18.14 -6.08
CA ALA A 170 5.71 17.67 -6.80
C ALA A 170 5.00 16.50 -6.09
N MET A 171 5.71 15.76 -5.24
CA MET A 171 5.15 14.66 -4.46
C MET A 171 4.13 15.09 -3.40
N LEU A 172 4.03 16.36 -3.08
CA LEU A 172 3.18 16.88 -2.01
C LEU A 172 1.75 17.23 -2.48
N SER A 173 1.51 17.27 -3.78
CA SER A 173 0.20 17.61 -4.33
C SER A 173 -0.05 16.93 -5.66
N TRP A 174 -1.31 16.74 -5.99
CA TRP A 174 -1.76 16.15 -7.26
C TRP A 174 -3.14 16.69 -7.65
N PRO A 175 -3.51 16.62 -8.95
CA PRO A 175 -4.84 16.99 -9.38
C PRO A 175 -5.90 16.05 -8.79
N ALA A 176 -7.08 16.56 -8.49
CA ALA A 176 -8.23 15.72 -8.14
C ALA A 176 -8.65 14.85 -9.33
N GLY A 177 -9.26 13.72 -9.04
CA GLY A 177 -9.82 12.83 -10.04
C GLY A 177 -9.01 11.53 -10.22
N PRO A 178 -9.52 10.64 -11.09
CA PRO A 178 -8.89 9.34 -11.35
C PRO A 178 -7.61 9.48 -12.17
N ARG A 179 -6.79 8.41 -12.12
CA ARG A 179 -5.58 8.25 -12.92
C ARG A 179 -5.74 7.09 -13.89
N ALA A 180 -5.06 7.17 -15.03
CA ALA A 180 -5.04 6.09 -16.01
C ALA A 180 -4.46 4.79 -15.42
N GLU A 181 -3.56 4.90 -14.47
CA GLU A 181 -2.90 3.79 -13.79
C GLU A 181 -3.76 3.13 -12.72
N ASP A 182 -4.85 3.76 -12.30
CA ASP A 182 -5.76 3.19 -11.31
C ASP A 182 -6.35 1.87 -11.83
N GLY A 183 -6.38 0.84 -10.97
CA GLY A 183 -7.15 -0.36 -11.26
C GLY A 183 -8.63 -0.04 -11.39
N ILE A 184 -9.39 -0.91 -12.05
CA ILE A 184 -10.84 -0.68 -12.25
C ILE A 184 -11.61 -0.63 -10.93
N TRP A 185 -11.06 -1.21 -9.85
CA TRP A 185 -11.60 -1.12 -8.50
C TRP A 185 -11.63 0.29 -7.92
N ALA A 186 -10.91 1.24 -8.52
CA ALA A 186 -10.83 2.61 -8.04
C ALA A 186 -12.21 3.28 -7.96
N SER A 187 -13.12 2.98 -8.87
CA SER A 187 -14.49 3.50 -8.86
C SER A 187 -15.25 3.12 -7.58
N HIS A 188 -14.88 2.00 -6.95
CA HIS A 188 -15.47 1.57 -5.69
C HIS A 188 -14.67 2.06 -4.47
N TRP A 189 -13.33 1.94 -4.52
CA TRP A 189 -12.49 2.11 -3.34
C TRP A 189 -11.85 3.50 -3.17
N TYR A 190 -11.64 4.26 -4.27
CA TYR A 190 -10.81 5.46 -4.26
C TYR A 190 -11.58 6.77 -4.21
N GLY A 191 -12.86 6.75 -3.84
CA GLY A 191 -13.69 7.95 -3.85
C GLY A 191 -13.16 9.12 -3.04
N ALA A 192 -12.65 8.86 -1.83
CA ALA A 192 -12.07 9.89 -0.98
C ALA A 192 -10.75 10.43 -1.55
N VAL A 193 -9.89 9.55 -2.07
CA VAL A 193 -8.60 9.93 -2.66
C VAL A 193 -8.80 10.70 -3.96
N HIS A 194 -9.80 10.35 -4.77
CA HIS A 194 -10.14 11.08 -6.00
C HIS A 194 -10.59 12.52 -5.75
N LYS A 195 -11.07 12.82 -4.55
CA LYS A 195 -11.42 14.19 -4.13
C LYS A 195 -10.22 14.94 -3.56
N SER A 196 -9.13 14.26 -3.26
CA SER A 196 -7.94 14.85 -2.66
C SER A 196 -7.04 15.51 -3.68
N THR A 197 -6.27 16.48 -3.22
CA THR A 197 -5.21 17.17 -3.98
C THR A 197 -3.87 17.12 -3.26
N GLY A 198 -3.76 16.34 -2.20
CA GLY A 198 -2.59 16.19 -1.35
C GLY A 198 -2.91 15.30 -0.15
N PHE A 199 -1.95 15.17 0.75
CA PHE A 199 -2.13 14.37 1.95
C PHE A 199 -3.16 15.02 2.89
N ALA A 200 -3.99 14.18 3.52
CA ALA A 200 -4.86 14.63 4.60
C ALA A 200 -4.01 15.10 5.79
N GLY A 201 -4.55 16.01 6.58
CA GLY A 201 -3.88 16.54 7.76
C GLY A 201 -3.63 15.50 8.86
N ALA A 202 -2.95 15.92 9.92
CA ALA A 202 -2.61 15.06 11.04
C ALA A 202 -3.84 14.34 11.60
N GLU A 203 -3.65 13.09 12.01
CA GLU A 203 -4.67 12.31 12.69
C GLU A 203 -4.79 12.76 14.14
N GLY A 204 -6.00 12.71 14.68
CA GLY A 204 -6.25 12.98 16.11
C GLY A 204 -5.89 11.78 17.00
N ASP A 205 -6.45 11.76 18.19
CA ASP A 205 -6.27 10.67 19.15
C ASP A 205 -6.74 9.33 18.58
N LEU A 206 -6.17 8.24 19.09
CA LEU A 206 -6.59 6.90 18.70
C LEU A 206 -8.06 6.68 19.04
N PRO A 207 -8.84 6.10 18.11
CA PRO A 207 -10.24 5.79 18.40
C PRO A 207 -10.35 4.71 19.47
N LYS A 208 -11.41 4.81 20.29
CA LYS A 208 -11.78 3.75 21.24
C LYS A 208 -12.73 2.78 20.55
N LEU A 209 -12.42 1.49 20.67
CA LEU A 209 -13.25 0.42 20.11
C LEU A 209 -14.10 -0.19 21.19
N ALA A 210 -15.35 -0.52 20.87
CA ALA A 210 -16.26 -1.20 21.81
C ALA A 210 -15.82 -2.64 22.07
N ASP A 211 -15.25 -3.30 21.03
CA ASP A 211 -14.65 -4.63 21.10
C ASP A 211 -13.17 -4.50 20.69
N GLU A 212 -12.28 -4.91 21.56
CA GLU A 212 -10.83 -4.82 21.36
C GLU A 212 -10.17 -6.17 21.02
N ASP A 213 -10.93 -7.22 20.77
CA ASP A 213 -10.37 -8.56 20.52
C ASP A 213 -9.50 -8.57 19.26
N LEU A 214 -9.99 -8.03 18.15
CA LEU A 214 -9.22 -7.95 16.91
C LEU A 214 -8.02 -7.01 17.05
N LEU A 215 -8.18 -5.91 17.78
CA LEU A 215 -7.07 -5.01 18.08
C LEU A 215 -5.96 -5.74 18.83
N ALA A 216 -6.30 -6.53 19.84
CA ALA A 216 -5.32 -7.31 20.61
C ALA A 216 -4.60 -8.35 19.74
N GLU A 217 -5.28 -8.93 18.75
CA GLU A 217 -4.65 -9.86 17.80
C GLU A 217 -3.67 -9.14 16.85
N ALA A 218 -4.02 -7.95 16.37
CA ALA A 218 -3.23 -7.22 15.38
C ALA A 218 -2.05 -6.45 15.98
N LEU A 219 -2.18 -5.95 17.21
CA LEU A 219 -1.20 -5.07 17.85
C LEU A 219 0.23 -5.62 17.87
N PRO A 220 0.51 -6.89 18.24
CA PRO A 220 1.87 -7.39 18.29
C PRO A 220 2.61 -7.29 16.94
N PHE A 221 1.91 -7.53 15.84
CA PHE A 221 2.49 -7.41 14.50
C PHE A 221 2.80 -5.96 14.15
N TYR A 222 1.89 -5.05 14.45
CA TYR A 222 2.08 -3.62 14.23
C TYR A 222 3.25 -3.09 15.07
N GLU A 223 3.27 -3.37 16.36
CA GLU A 223 4.29 -2.87 17.29
C GLU A 223 5.69 -3.32 16.91
N MET A 224 5.85 -4.55 16.43
CA MET A 224 7.12 -5.07 15.94
C MET A 224 7.67 -4.22 14.78
N LEU A 225 6.83 -3.84 13.83
CA LEU A 225 7.22 -2.98 12.72
C LEU A 225 7.37 -1.52 13.15
N TYR A 226 6.50 -1.04 14.02
CA TYR A 226 6.51 0.34 14.53
C TYR A 226 7.85 0.72 15.19
N GLU A 227 8.46 -0.20 15.93
CA GLU A 227 9.77 0.03 16.54
C GLU A 227 10.87 0.27 15.52
N LYS A 228 10.73 -0.30 14.33
CA LYS A 228 11.71 -0.22 13.22
C LYS A 228 11.44 0.95 12.27
N ARG A 229 10.40 1.73 12.50
CA ARG A 229 10.01 2.77 11.55
C ARG A 229 11.04 3.88 11.40
N LEU A 230 11.07 4.44 10.21
CA LEU A 230 11.81 5.68 9.92
C LEU A 230 11.26 6.82 10.78
N ARG A 231 12.17 7.61 11.42
CA ARG A 231 11.85 8.70 12.33
C ARG A 231 12.44 10.02 11.84
#